data_4e8e4268bc5cc70a8fdf0a6a5e410065
#
_entry.id   4e8e4268bc5cc70a8fdf0a6a5e410065
#
_cell.length_a   1.000
_cell.length_b   1.000
_cell.length_c   1.000
_cell.angle_alpha   90.00
_cell.angle_beta   90.00
_cell.angle_gamma   90.00
#
_symmetry.space_group_name_H-M   'P 1'
#
loop_
_entity.id
_entity.type
_entity.pdbx_description
1 polymer ?
#
loop_
_entity_poly.entity_id
_entity_poly.type
_entity_poly.pdbx_seq_one_letter_code
_entity_poly.pdbx_strand_id
1 'polypeptide(L)'
;MTIEKKLQVAVDKELHEFLCDNIHKLNDEWFAGLTKSEGVYGSDDQAVIDVLKEQNKDFHVRFCELFDPESPLSYELFEEWIVEISKDEQHLMTPIDDIIDEFNRTETLYLELLDGFVAEHDLCGKETLSYTRKITSAFNQIIVWFTRENAKQAEFKLVAQQAMILELSTPVISLTPDVALLPLVGDIDTNRAKYMMDNVLEQCAKLSVEYLILDLSGVVIIDTMVAHRIFNIINSLRLLGVETILSGIRPEIAQTATQLGIGFNVKTTHSLKAAVERYILK
;
A
#
# COMPACT_ATOMS: atom_id res chain seq x y z
N MET A 1 -38.98 -33.75 6.66
CA MET A 1 -38.97 -32.31 6.32
C MET A 1 -40.39 -31.82 6.30
N THR A 2 -40.76 -30.82 7.11
CA THR A 2 -42.12 -30.28 7.23
C THR A 2 -42.54 -29.61 5.93
N ILE A 3 -43.84 -29.52 5.65
CA ILE A 3 -44.39 -28.91 4.42
C ILE A 3 -43.90 -27.45 4.28
N GLU A 4 -43.85 -26.68 5.38
CA GLU A 4 -43.30 -25.31 5.43
C GLU A 4 -41.84 -25.24 4.97
N LYS A 5 -41.02 -26.22 5.38
CA LYS A 5 -39.62 -26.26 4.98
C LYS A 5 -39.39 -26.57 3.50
N LYS A 6 -40.31 -27.32 2.89
CA LYS A 6 -40.32 -27.60 1.45
C LYS A 6 -40.75 -26.36 0.65
N LEU A 7 -41.73 -25.63 1.17
CA LEU A 7 -42.24 -24.42 0.53
C LEU A 7 -41.15 -23.32 0.56
N GLN A 8 -40.45 -23.16 1.70
CA GLN A 8 -39.37 -22.21 1.82
C GLN A 8 -38.20 -22.49 0.85
N VAL A 9 -37.81 -23.77 0.69
CA VAL A 9 -36.76 -24.16 -0.27
C VAL A 9 -37.20 -23.89 -1.71
N ALA A 10 -38.48 -24.01 -2.03
CA ALA A 10 -38.97 -23.67 -3.36
C ALA A 10 -38.87 -22.16 -3.64
N VAL A 11 -39.28 -21.32 -2.68
CA VAL A 11 -39.19 -19.86 -2.81
C VAL A 11 -37.75 -19.41 -2.86
N ASP A 12 -36.84 -19.99 -2.04
CA ASP A 12 -35.42 -19.69 -2.07
C ASP A 12 -34.81 -19.99 -3.46
N LYS A 13 -35.25 -21.07 -4.11
CA LYS A 13 -34.80 -21.43 -5.46
C LYS A 13 -35.34 -20.46 -6.52
N GLU A 14 -36.61 -20.10 -6.43
CA GLU A 14 -37.24 -19.11 -7.32
C GLU A 14 -36.56 -17.75 -7.19
N LEU A 15 -36.22 -17.32 -5.97
CA LEU A 15 -35.44 -16.08 -5.76
C LEU A 15 -34.04 -16.17 -6.39
N HIS A 16 -33.33 -17.28 -6.20
CA HIS A 16 -32.01 -17.49 -6.80
C HIS A 16 -32.08 -17.41 -8.33
N GLU A 17 -33.00 -18.14 -8.96
CA GLU A 17 -33.24 -18.12 -10.41
C GLU A 17 -33.58 -16.70 -10.88
N PHE A 18 -34.45 -16.00 -10.17
CA PHE A 18 -34.86 -14.63 -10.49
C PHE A 18 -33.66 -13.65 -10.42
N LEU A 19 -32.80 -13.76 -9.40
CA LEU A 19 -31.60 -12.93 -9.30
C LEU A 19 -30.65 -13.22 -10.47
N CYS A 20 -30.41 -14.49 -10.79
CA CYS A 20 -29.54 -14.90 -11.90
C CYS A 20 -30.05 -14.38 -13.26
N ASP A 21 -31.35 -14.46 -13.51
CA ASP A 21 -31.96 -13.98 -14.76
C ASP A 21 -31.84 -12.46 -14.94
N ASN A 22 -31.71 -11.72 -13.84
CA ASN A 22 -31.61 -10.27 -13.85
C ASN A 22 -30.14 -9.74 -13.85
N ILE A 23 -29.10 -10.59 -13.89
CA ILE A 23 -27.69 -10.16 -13.85
C ILE A 23 -27.37 -9.15 -14.96
N HIS A 24 -27.82 -9.40 -16.19
CA HIS A 24 -27.56 -8.47 -17.31
C HIS A 24 -28.20 -7.10 -17.06
N LYS A 25 -29.44 -7.09 -16.58
CA LYS A 25 -30.15 -5.86 -16.24
C LYS A 25 -29.43 -5.09 -15.13
N LEU A 26 -29.03 -5.77 -14.05
CA LEU A 26 -28.28 -5.17 -12.94
C LEU A 26 -26.97 -4.56 -13.43
N ASN A 27 -26.21 -5.26 -14.27
CA ASN A 27 -24.94 -4.77 -14.81
C ASN A 27 -25.13 -3.55 -15.71
N ASP A 28 -26.18 -3.53 -16.55
CA ASP A 28 -26.49 -2.39 -17.42
C ASP A 28 -26.97 -1.16 -16.62
N GLU A 29 -27.86 -1.35 -15.65
CA GLU A 29 -28.34 -0.29 -14.76
C GLU A 29 -27.22 0.27 -13.89
N TRP A 30 -26.36 -0.62 -13.36
CA TRP A 30 -25.17 -0.20 -12.63
C TRP A 30 -24.27 0.69 -13.50
N PHE A 31 -23.93 0.24 -14.71
CA PHE A 31 -23.07 1.00 -15.61
C PHE A 31 -23.69 2.33 -16.05
N ALA A 32 -24.99 2.35 -16.35
CA ALA A 32 -25.72 3.55 -16.74
C ALA A 32 -25.78 4.61 -15.64
N GLY A 33 -25.77 4.18 -14.37
CA GLY A 33 -25.84 5.05 -13.20
C GLY A 33 -24.49 5.43 -12.63
N LEU A 34 -23.35 5.01 -13.23
CA LEU A 34 -22.02 5.38 -12.74
C LEU A 34 -21.82 6.89 -12.71
N THR A 35 -21.43 7.40 -11.55
CA THR A 35 -20.97 8.78 -11.44
C THR A 35 -19.55 8.83 -11.95
N LYS A 36 -19.29 9.61 -13.01
CA LYS A 36 -17.92 9.82 -13.52
C LYS A 36 -17.10 10.53 -12.45
N SER A 37 -16.28 9.77 -11.75
CA SER A 37 -15.35 10.23 -10.72
C SER A 37 -13.90 10.02 -11.18
N GLU A 38 -12.94 10.21 -10.30
CA GLU A 38 -11.55 9.81 -10.54
C GLU A 38 -11.40 8.28 -10.49
N GLY A 39 -10.34 7.76 -11.11
CA GLY A 39 -10.04 6.33 -11.12
C GLY A 39 -10.82 5.55 -12.17
N VAL A 40 -11.14 4.28 -11.86
CA VAL A 40 -11.73 3.34 -12.83
C VAL A 40 -13.10 3.75 -13.35
N TYR A 41 -13.92 4.40 -12.51
CA TYR A 41 -15.29 4.81 -12.87
C TYR A 41 -15.35 6.02 -13.81
N GLY A 42 -14.28 6.82 -13.88
CA GLY A 42 -14.17 7.98 -14.76
C GLY A 42 -13.44 7.73 -16.06
N SER A 43 -12.98 6.52 -16.32
CA SER A 43 -12.18 6.21 -17.51
C SER A 43 -12.99 6.31 -18.79
N ASP A 44 -12.41 6.94 -19.81
CA ASP A 44 -12.92 6.97 -21.19
C ASP A 44 -12.22 5.90 -22.09
N ASP A 45 -11.29 5.11 -21.54
CA ASP A 45 -10.63 4.02 -22.25
C ASP A 45 -11.55 2.81 -22.36
N GLN A 46 -11.86 2.41 -23.61
CA GLN A 46 -12.79 1.30 -23.86
C GLN A 46 -12.30 -0.02 -23.27
N ALA A 47 -10.99 -0.28 -23.23
CA ALA A 47 -10.44 -1.50 -22.66
C ALA A 47 -10.66 -1.55 -21.14
N VAL A 48 -10.50 -0.42 -20.44
CA VAL A 48 -10.78 -0.29 -19.00
C VAL A 48 -12.28 -0.48 -18.73
N ILE A 49 -13.13 0.13 -19.56
CA ILE A 49 -14.59 0.01 -19.43
C ILE A 49 -15.04 -1.45 -19.61
N ASP A 50 -14.49 -2.17 -20.57
CA ASP A 50 -14.85 -3.55 -20.85
C ASP A 50 -14.44 -4.49 -19.69
N VAL A 51 -13.24 -4.28 -19.12
CA VAL A 51 -12.77 -4.99 -17.93
C VAL A 51 -13.67 -4.70 -16.73
N LEU A 52 -14.01 -3.44 -16.50
CA LEU A 52 -14.87 -3.01 -15.40
C LEU A 52 -16.27 -3.65 -15.48
N LYS A 53 -16.85 -3.70 -16.68
CA LYS A 53 -18.16 -4.36 -16.91
C LYS A 53 -18.10 -5.85 -16.65
N GLU A 54 -17.01 -6.52 -17.06
CA GLU A 54 -16.87 -7.96 -16.82
C GLU A 54 -16.65 -8.26 -15.33
N GLN A 55 -15.85 -7.44 -14.62
CA GLN A 55 -15.67 -7.55 -13.17
C GLN A 55 -16.98 -7.34 -12.41
N ASN A 56 -17.79 -6.33 -12.81
CA ASN A 56 -19.10 -6.11 -12.20
C ASN A 56 -20.07 -7.25 -12.48
N LYS A 57 -20.06 -7.79 -13.70
CA LYS A 57 -20.85 -8.97 -14.03
C LYS A 57 -20.44 -10.20 -13.21
N ASP A 58 -19.13 -10.45 -13.05
CA ASP A 58 -18.61 -11.53 -12.20
C ASP A 58 -19.02 -11.35 -10.73
N PHE A 59 -19.02 -10.10 -10.24
CA PHE A 59 -19.59 -9.77 -8.93
C PHE A 59 -21.05 -10.23 -8.81
N HIS A 60 -21.89 -9.86 -9.77
CA HIS A 60 -23.31 -10.24 -9.75
C HIS A 60 -23.52 -11.76 -9.79
N VAL A 61 -22.74 -12.49 -10.60
CA VAL A 61 -22.79 -13.96 -10.64
C VAL A 61 -22.50 -14.54 -9.25
N ARG A 62 -21.39 -14.13 -8.64
CA ARG A 62 -20.97 -14.63 -7.32
C ARG A 62 -21.95 -14.22 -6.22
N PHE A 63 -22.48 -13.01 -6.30
CA PHE A 63 -23.47 -12.54 -5.34
C PHE A 63 -24.76 -13.37 -5.40
N CYS A 64 -25.25 -13.71 -6.59
CA CYS A 64 -26.41 -14.55 -6.77
C CYS A 64 -26.19 -15.97 -6.22
N GLU A 65 -24.98 -16.52 -6.39
CA GLU A 65 -24.65 -17.86 -5.86
C GLU A 65 -24.71 -17.93 -4.31
N LEU A 66 -24.60 -16.80 -3.59
CA LEU A 66 -24.87 -16.78 -2.15
C LEU A 66 -26.32 -17.16 -1.80
N PHE A 67 -27.23 -17.06 -2.76
CA PHE A 67 -28.65 -17.35 -2.60
C PHE A 67 -29.05 -18.74 -3.10
N ASP A 68 -28.14 -19.52 -3.72
CA ASP A 68 -28.42 -20.89 -4.12
C ASP A 68 -28.76 -21.76 -2.89
N PRO A 69 -29.96 -22.30 -2.78
CA PRO A 69 -30.36 -23.12 -1.64
C PRO A 69 -29.76 -24.54 -1.65
N GLU A 70 -29.27 -25.02 -2.82
CA GLU A 70 -28.67 -26.34 -2.98
C GLU A 70 -27.18 -26.36 -2.75
N SER A 71 -26.48 -25.30 -3.21
CA SER A 71 -25.01 -25.15 -3.10
C SER A 71 -24.60 -23.67 -2.96
N PRO A 72 -24.95 -23.04 -1.85
CA PRO A 72 -24.61 -21.62 -1.69
C PRO A 72 -23.10 -21.42 -1.75
N LEU A 73 -22.65 -20.41 -2.49
CA LEU A 73 -21.26 -19.99 -2.49
C LEU A 73 -20.83 -19.70 -1.06
N SER A 74 -19.66 -20.22 -0.65
CA SER A 74 -19.14 -19.88 0.67
C SER A 74 -18.66 -18.43 0.70
N TYR A 75 -18.85 -17.77 1.84
CA TYR A 75 -18.33 -16.42 2.03
C TYR A 75 -16.81 -16.35 1.89
N GLU A 76 -16.08 -17.46 2.16
CA GLU A 76 -14.65 -17.54 1.99
C GLU A 76 -14.22 -17.39 0.52
N LEU A 77 -14.92 -18.05 -0.41
CA LEU A 77 -14.66 -17.94 -1.86
C LEU A 77 -14.98 -16.54 -2.38
N PHE A 78 -16.00 -15.91 -1.82
CA PHE A 78 -16.32 -14.53 -2.17
C PHE A 78 -15.31 -13.54 -1.62
N GLU A 79 -14.79 -13.76 -0.39
CA GLU A 79 -13.70 -12.98 0.19
C GLU A 79 -12.42 -13.07 -0.67
N GLU A 80 -12.07 -14.27 -1.15
CA GLU A 80 -10.93 -14.47 -2.04
C GLU A 80 -11.04 -13.61 -3.32
N TRP A 81 -12.22 -13.57 -3.92
CA TRP A 81 -12.49 -12.75 -5.11
C TRP A 81 -12.38 -11.23 -4.79
N ILE A 82 -12.95 -10.78 -3.67
CA ILE A 82 -12.83 -9.38 -3.22
C ILE A 82 -11.36 -9.00 -3.04
N VAL A 83 -10.56 -9.90 -2.44
CA VAL A 83 -9.12 -9.69 -2.25
C VAL A 83 -8.39 -9.58 -3.60
N GLU A 84 -8.80 -10.34 -4.61
CA GLU A 84 -8.22 -10.27 -5.95
C GLU A 84 -8.52 -8.91 -6.62
N ILE A 85 -9.77 -8.49 -6.61
CA ILE A 85 -10.20 -7.19 -7.17
C ILE A 85 -9.55 -6.01 -6.44
N SER A 86 -9.41 -6.08 -5.12
CA SER A 86 -8.79 -5.00 -4.33
C SER A 86 -7.30 -4.78 -4.64
N LYS A 87 -6.63 -5.75 -5.29
CA LYS A 87 -5.23 -5.66 -5.73
C LYS A 87 -5.08 -5.07 -7.13
N ASP A 88 -6.17 -4.95 -7.87
CA ASP A 88 -6.15 -4.32 -9.19
C ASP A 88 -5.69 -2.86 -9.07
N GLU A 89 -4.72 -2.48 -9.89
CA GLU A 89 -4.12 -1.14 -9.88
C GLU A 89 -5.16 -0.04 -10.12
N GLN A 90 -6.15 -0.29 -10.95
CA GLN A 90 -7.23 0.63 -11.25
C GLN A 90 -8.09 0.92 -10.00
N HIS A 91 -8.42 -0.13 -9.23
CA HIS A 91 -9.16 0.01 -7.97
C HIS A 91 -8.32 0.67 -6.87
N LEU A 92 -6.99 0.41 -6.83
CA LEU A 92 -6.08 1.07 -5.90
C LEU A 92 -5.87 2.57 -6.18
N MET A 93 -6.17 3.02 -7.40
CA MET A 93 -6.14 4.44 -7.79
C MET A 93 -7.49 5.13 -7.63
N THR A 94 -8.56 4.37 -7.43
CA THR A 94 -9.91 4.90 -7.24
C THR A 94 -10.11 5.28 -5.76
N PRO A 95 -10.66 6.47 -5.45
CA PRO A 95 -10.99 6.84 -4.09
C PRO A 95 -11.88 5.79 -3.42
N ILE A 96 -11.57 5.44 -2.18
CA ILE A 96 -12.25 4.36 -1.46
C ILE A 96 -13.73 4.69 -1.20
N ASP A 97 -14.06 5.95 -1.01
CA ASP A 97 -15.42 6.44 -0.84
C ASP A 97 -16.25 6.22 -2.10
N ASP A 98 -15.70 6.48 -3.30
CA ASP A 98 -16.37 6.19 -4.58
C ASP A 98 -16.69 4.70 -4.73
N ILE A 99 -15.76 3.81 -4.32
CA ILE A 99 -15.99 2.37 -4.36
C ILE A 99 -17.07 1.93 -3.38
N ILE A 100 -17.10 2.50 -2.17
CA ILE A 100 -18.13 2.22 -1.16
C ILE A 100 -19.48 2.73 -1.65
N ASP A 101 -19.55 3.90 -2.27
CA ASP A 101 -20.78 4.45 -2.83
C ASP A 101 -21.34 3.55 -3.95
N GLU A 102 -20.47 2.97 -4.78
CA GLU A 102 -20.90 1.99 -5.79
C GLU A 102 -21.42 0.69 -5.19
N PHE A 103 -20.84 0.20 -4.08
CA PHE A 103 -21.41 -0.94 -3.36
C PHE A 103 -22.79 -0.61 -2.75
N ASN A 104 -22.95 0.55 -2.14
CA ASN A 104 -24.23 1.01 -1.58
C ASN A 104 -25.29 1.18 -2.67
N ARG A 105 -24.91 1.70 -3.82
CA ARG A 105 -25.79 1.83 -4.98
C ARG A 105 -26.20 0.46 -5.53
N THR A 106 -25.27 -0.48 -5.59
CA THR A 106 -25.54 -1.85 -6.02
C THR A 106 -26.47 -2.55 -5.03
N GLU A 107 -26.28 -2.38 -3.71
CA GLU A 107 -27.23 -2.88 -2.70
C GLU A 107 -28.64 -2.36 -2.96
N THR A 108 -28.78 -1.06 -3.26
CA THR A 108 -30.07 -0.44 -3.57
C THR A 108 -30.73 -1.11 -4.77
N LEU A 109 -29.98 -1.37 -5.86
CA LEU A 109 -30.51 -2.10 -7.05
C LEU A 109 -31.01 -3.52 -6.69
N TYR A 110 -30.29 -4.23 -5.82
CA TYR A 110 -30.74 -5.55 -5.35
C TYR A 110 -32.02 -5.46 -4.49
N LEU A 111 -32.14 -4.44 -3.64
CA LEU A 111 -33.34 -4.24 -2.84
C LEU A 111 -34.55 -3.87 -3.69
N GLU A 112 -34.38 -3.03 -4.71
CA GLU A 112 -35.42 -2.69 -5.68
C GLU A 112 -35.85 -3.94 -6.50
N LEU A 113 -34.89 -4.79 -6.87
CA LEU A 113 -35.17 -6.04 -7.54
C LEU A 113 -35.96 -7.02 -6.64
N LEU A 114 -35.57 -7.07 -5.33
CA LEU A 114 -36.29 -7.86 -4.33
C LEU A 114 -37.73 -7.38 -4.15
N ASP A 115 -38.00 -6.06 -4.16
CA ASP A 115 -39.36 -5.51 -4.05
C ASP A 115 -40.22 -5.99 -5.21
N GLY A 116 -39.68 -6.06 -6.42
CA GLY A 116 -40.35 -6.65 -7.57
C GLY A 116 -40.70 -8.12 -7.38
N PHE A 117 -39.75 -8.92 -6.92
CA PHE A 117 -39.96 -10.33 -6.62
C PHE A 117 -41.01 -10.56 -5.54
N VAL A 118 -40.98 -9.77 -4.47
CA VAL A 118 -41.95 -9.83 -3.36
C VAL A 118 -43.36 -9.56 -3.84
N ALA A 119 -43.55 -8.56 -4.72
CA ALA A 119 -44.84 -8.19 -5.27
C ALA A 119 -45.41 -9.28 -6.22
N GLU A 120 -44.51 -9.93 -6.99
CA GLU A 120 -44.92 -10.98 -7.93
C GLU A 120 -45.29 -12.29 -7.23
N HIS A 121 -44.61 -12.62 -6.10
CA HIS A 121 -44.82 -13.91 -5.40
C HIS A 121 -45.67 -13.79 -4.12
N ASP A 122 -46.24 -12.59 -3.83
CA ASP A 122 -47.10 -12.32 -2.67
C ASP A 122 -46.46 -12.80 -1.34
N LEU A 123 -45.14 -12.50 -1.15
CA LEU A 123 -44.38 -12.96 0.02
C LEU A 123 -44.86 -12.26 1.31
N CYS A 124 -44.85 -13.00 2.41
CA CYS A 124 -45.18 -12.41 3.69
C CYS A 124 -44.03 -11.51 4.20
N GLY A 125 -44.37 -10.52 5.05
CA GLY A 125 -43.40 -9.55 5.59
C GLY A 125 -42.22 -10.19 6.35
N LYS A 126 -42.37 -11.42 6.87
CA LYS A 126 -41.29 -12.14 7.55
C LYS A 126 -40.25 -12.67 6.55
N GLU A 127 -40.70 -13.20 5.43
CA GLU A 127 -39.83 -13.68 4.35
C GLU A 127 -39.13 -12.54 3.68
N THR A 128 -39.84 -11.48 3.33
CA THR A 128 -39.24 -10.21 2.81
C THR A 128 -38.14 -9.69 3.72
N LEU A 129 -38.40 -9.60 5.02
CA LEU A 129 -37.40 -9.13 5.99
C LEU A 129 -36.19 -10.07 6.07
N SER A 130 -36.39 -11.38 5.90
CA SER A 130 -35.29 -12.36 5.89
C SER A 130 -34.38 -12.15 4.69
N TYR A 131 -34.91 -11.97 3.50
CA TYR A 131 -34.13 -11.71 2.27
C TYR A 131 -33.45 -10.34 2.29
N THR A 132 -34.17 -9.30 2.72
CA THR A 132 -33.58 -7.96 2.92
C THR A 132 -32.34 -8.02 3.84
N ARG A 133 -32.47 -8.70 5.00
CA ARG A 133 -31.34 -8.86 5.93
C ARG A 133 -30.17 -9.64 5.30
N LYS A 134 -30.47 -10.65 4.47
CA LYS A 134 -29.43 -11.44 3.80
C LYS A 134 -28.65 -10.58 2.81
N ILE A 135 -29.34 -9.79 1.98
CA ILE A 135 -28.73 -8.85 1.03
C ILE A 135 -27.87 -7.83 1.79
N THR A 136 -28.48 -7.08 2.72
CA THR A 136 -27.77 -6.04 3.49
C THR A 136 -26.57 -6.59 4.27
N SER A 137 -26.69 -7.79 4.89
CA SER A 137 -25.57 -8.42 5.58
C SER A 137 -24.45 -8.81 4.62
N ALA A 138 -24.77 -9.28 3.43
CA ALA A 138 -23.77 -9.62 2.42
C ALA A 138 -23.01 -8.38 1.97
N PHE A 139 -23.69 -7.28 1.61
CA PHE A 139 -23.05 -6.03 1.22
C PHE A 139 -22.19 -5.43 2.34
N ASN A 140 -22.68 -5.39 3.58
CA ASN A 140 -21.90 -4.96 4.72
C ASN A 140 -20.61 -5.78 4.87
N GLN A 141 -20.67 -7.09 4.68
CA GLN A 141 -19.50 -7.96 4.77
C GLN A 141 -18.51 -7.71 3.62
N ILE A 142 -19.00 -7.51 2.39
CA ILE A 142 -18.20 -7.18 1.20
C ILE A 142 -17.45 -5.85 1.45
N ILE A 143 -18.13 -4.81 1.91
CA ILE A 143 -17.53 -3.51 2.22
C ILE A 143 -16.43 -3.66 3.28
N VAL A 144 -16.65 -4.46 4.33
CA VAL A 144 -15.65 -4.72 5.36
C VAL A 144 -14.42 -5.43 4.79
N TRP A 145 -14.59 -6.44 3.94
CA TRP A 145 -13.47 -7.14 3.31
C TRP A 145 -12.68 -6.21 2.39
N PHE A 146 -13.39 -5.51 1.50
CA PHE A 146 -12.77 -4.59 0.55
C PHE A 146 -11.97 -3.48 1.26
N THR A 147 -12.57 -2.82 2.25
CA THR A 147 -11.89 -1.75 3.00
C THR A 147 -10.69 -2.24 3.79
N ARG A 148 -10.80 -3.45 4.38
CA ARG A 148 -9.68 -4.08 5.10
C ARG A 148 -8.52 -4.38 4.17
N GLU A 149 -8.79 -4.94 3.00
CA GLU A 149 -7.74 -5.30 2.06
C GLU A 149 -7.13 -4.06 1.40
N ASN A 150 -7.94 -3.07 1.04
CA ASN A 150 -7.45 -1.79 0.54
C ASN A 150 -6.51 -1.11 1.55
N ALA A 151 -6.87 -1.10 2.85
CA ALA A 151 -6.01 -0.55 3.90
C ALA A 151 -4.67 -1.30 4.00
N LYS A 152 -4.66 -2.63 3.90
CA LYS A 152 -3.41 -3.42 3.88
C LYS A 152 -2.53 -3.09 2.68
N GLN A 153 -3.12 -2.96 1.50
CA GLN A 153 -2.38 -2.61 0.28
C GLN A 153 -1.78 -1.19 0.38
N ALA A 154 -2.54 -0.25 0.93
CA ALA A 154 -2.05 1.11 1.17
C ALA A 154 -0.88 1.13 2.17
N GLU A 155 -0.97 0.38 3.27
CA GLU A 155 0.11 0.23 4.25
C GLU A 155 1.36 -0.40 3.61
N PHE A 156 1.19 -1.50 2.85
CA PHE A 156 2.29 -2.14 2.16
C PHE A 156 3.00 -1.19 1.19
N LYS A 157 2.23 -0.42 0.40
CA LYS A 157 2.77 0.59 -0.54
C LYS A 157 3.53 1.68 0.22
N LEU A 158 3.00 2.16 1.34
CA LEU A 158 3.66 3.16 2.18
C LEU A 158 4.99 2.65 2.74
N VAL A 159 5.02 1.43 3.28
CA VAL A 159 6.24 0.81 3.80
C VAL A 159 7.30 0.63 2.70
N ALA A 160 6.88 0.17 1.52
CA ALA A 160 7.77 0.03 0.37
C ALA A 160 8.36 1.38 -0.09
N GLN A 161 7.53 2.42 -0.14
CA GLN A 161 7.99 3.77 -0.46
C GLN A 161 8.97 4.32 0.59
N GLN A 162 8.70 4.11 1.87
CA GLN A 162 9.61 4.52 2.95
C GLN A 162 10.95 3.78 2.86
N ALA A 163 10.94 2.48 2.59
CA ALA A 163 12.17 1.70 2.39
C ALA A 163 12.98 2.23 1.20
N MET A 164 12.33 2.53 0.07
CA MET A 164 12.97 3.11 -1.11
C MET A 164 13.59 4.49 -0.82
N ILE A 165 12.88 5.35 -0.07
CA ILE A 165 13.40 6.66 0.35
C ILE A 165 14.65 6.49 1.23
N LEU A 166 14.64 5.53 2.16
CA LEU A 166 15.80 5.24 3.00
C LEU A 166 16.98 4.74 2.18
N GLU A 167 16.75 3.84 1.24
CA GLU A 167 17.78 3.31 0.33
C GLU A 167 18.44 4.44 -0.49
N LEU A 168 17.63 5.30 -1.11
CA LEU A 168 18.12 6.44 -1.90
C LEU A 168 18.77 7.54 -1.04
N SER A 169 18.50 7.57 0.26
CA SER A 169 18.98 8.63 1.17
C SER A 169 20.42 8.46 1.65
N THR A 170 21.02 7.30 1.43
CA THR A 170 22.38 6.96 1.91
C THR A 170 23.23 6.22 0.86
N PRO A 171 23.32 6.74 -0.38
CA PRO A 171 24.09 6.08 -1.42
C PRO A 171 25.60 6.26 -1.17
N VAL A 172 26.39 5.17 -1.21
CA VAL A 172 27.83 5.23 -1.30
C VAL A 172 28.22 5.30 -2.77
N ILE A 173 28.71 6.46 -3.19
CA ILE A 173 29.04 6.75 -4.59
C ILE A 173 30.54 6.52 -4.80
N SER A 174 30.91 5.55 -5.65
CA SER A 174 32.31 5.34 -6.04
C SER A 174 32.80 6.54 -6.88
N LEU A 175 33.85 7.19 -6.45
CA LEU A 175 34.50 8.30 -7.18
C LEU A 175 35.76 7.83 -7.93
N THR A 176 36.49 6.92 -7.32
CA THR A 176 37.65 6.22 -7.91
C THR A 176 37.62 4.76 -7.40
N PRO A 177 38.49 3.86 -7.89
CA PRO A 177 38.58 2.51 -7.35
C PRO A 177 38.79 2.45 -5.82
N ASP A 178 39.49 3.43 -5.26
CA ASP A 178 39.90 3.43 -3.85
C ASP A 178 39.09 4.41 -2.99
N VAL A 179 38.31 5.33 -3.59
CA VAL A 179 37.62 6.43 -2.88
C VAL A 179 36.15 6.44 -3.21
N ALA A 180 35.30 6.44 -2.15
CA ALA A 180 33.88 6.66 -2.27
C ALA A 180 33.41 7.89 -1.49
N LEU A 181 32.23 8.37 -1.83
CA LEU A 181 31.53 9.50 -1.22
C LEU A 181 30.20 9.03 -0.65
N LEU A 182 29.92 9.41 0.60
CA LEU A 182 28.61 9.33 1.23
C LEU A 182 28.12 10.76 1.51
N PRO A 183 27.24 11.32 0.67
CA PRO A 183 26.65 12.63 0.91
C PRO A 183 25.49 12.51 1.89
N LEU A 184 25.52 13.26 2.98
CA LEU A 184 24.41 13.35 3.92
C LEU A 184 23.67 14.67 3.74
N VAL A 185 22.37 14.60 3.39
CA VAL A 185 21.53 15.77 3.11
C VAL A 185 20.25 15.69 3.95
N GLY A 186 19.86 16.84 4.52
CA GLY A 186 18.65 16.95 5.35
C GLY A 186 18.86 16.45 6.77
N ASP A 187 17.75 16.29 7.49
CA ASP A 187 17.79 15.83 8.88
C ASP A 187 18.06 14.33 8.96
N ILE A 188 18.86 13.96 9.95
CA ILE A 188 19.18 12.56 10.23
C ILE A 188 18.50 12.18 11.52
N ASP A 189 17.42 11.40 11.42
CA ASP A 189 16.75 10.81 12.57
C ASP A 189 17.40 9.48 13.00
N THR A 190 16.90 8.93 14.09
CA THR A 190 17.40 7.66 14.65
C THR A 190 17.24 6.48 13.71
N ASN A 191 16.14 6.42 12.93
CA ASN A 191 15.87 5.32 12.01
C ASN A 191 16.80 5.38 10.80
N ARG A 192 16.97 6.57 10.22
CA ARG A 192 17.90 6.81 9.12
C ARG A 192 19.35 6.52 9.54
N ALA A 193 19.74 6.94 10.75
CA ALA A 193 21.08 6.66 11.28
C ALA A 193 21.34 5.16 11.53
N LYS A 194 20.32 4.41 11.93
CA LYS A 194 20.42 2.94 12.06
C LYS A 194 20.56 2.29 10.68
N TYR A 195 19.72 2.67 9.72
CA TYR A 195 19.79 2.15 8.35
C TYR A 195 21.14 2.44 7.69
N MET A 196 21.68 3.66 7.89
CA MET A 196 23.02 4.03 7.44
C MET A 196 24.10 3.08 7.97
N MET A 197 24.01 2.71 9.26
CA MET A 197 25.03 1.86 9.87
C MET A 197 25.11 0.49 9.18
N ASP A 198 23.97 -0.11 8.88
CA ASP A 198 23.93 -1.43 8.26
C ASP A 198 24.34 -1.37 6.78
N ASN A 199 23.87 -0.39 6.04
CA ASN A 199 24.08 -0.30 4.58
C ASN A 199 25.44 0.27 4.16
N VAL A 200 25.97 1.27 4.87
CA VAL A 200 27.24 1.90 4.48
C VAL A 200 28.39 0.92 4.60
N LEU A 201 28.39 0.09 5.65
CA LEU A 201 29.43 -0.93 5.82
C LEU A 201 29.40 -1.95 4.69
N GLU A 202 28.18 -2.43 4.34
CA GLU A 202 28.01 -3.40 3.25
C GLU A 202 28.44 -2.81 1.89
N GLN A 203 28.01 -1.58 1.59
CA GLN A 203 28.35 -0.91 0.34
C GLN A 203 29.87 -0.66 0.22
N CYS A 204 30.53 -0.18 1.29
CA CYS A 204 31.98 0.01 1.30
C CYS A 204 32.74 -1.31 1.13
N ALA A 205 32.28 -2.39 1.74
CA ALA A 205 32.88 -3.72 1.59
C ALA A 205 32.71 -4.23 0.15
N LYS A 206 31.55 -4.07 -0.47
CA LYS A 206 31.29 -4.46 -1.87
C LYS A 206 32.15 -3.67 -2.86
N LEU A 207 32.33 -2.37 -2.61
CA LEU A 207 33.14 -1.51 -3.46
C LEU A 207 34.64 -1.66 -3.22
N SER A 208 35.06 -2.33 -2.12
CA SER A 208 36.48 -2.52 -1.72
C SER A 208 37.27 -1.21 -1.64
N VAL A 209 36.63 -0.13 -1.19
CA VAL A 209 37.26 1.19 -1.11
C VAL A 209 38.18 1.32 0.11
N GLU A 210 39.25 2.07 -0.01
CA GLU A 210 40.18 2.39 1.09
C GLU A 210 39.75 3.66 1.86
N TYR A 211 39.09 4.60 1.15
CA TYR A 211 38.68 5.89 1.70
C TYR A 211 37.19 6.15 1.48
N LEU A 212 36.48 6.57 2.52
CA LEU A 212 35.10 7.07 2.45
C LEU A 212 35.08 8.55 2.83
N ILE A 213 34.73 9.43 1.90
CA ILE A 213 34.41 10.82 2.19
C ILE A 213 32.96 10.88 2.67
N LEU A 214 32.75 11.24 3.93
CA LEU A 214 31.45 11.48 4.54
C LEU A 214 31.18 12.97 4.57
N ASP A 215 30.28 13.45 3.72
CA ASP A 215 30.00 14.88 3.59
C ASP A 215 28.76 15.29 4.39
N LEU A 216 29.00 16.18 5.37
CA LEU A 216 27.98 16.72 6.29
C LEU A 216 27.50 18.12 5.89
N SER A 217 27.90 18.65 4.75
CA SER A 217 27.58 20.03 4.34
C SER A 217 26.06 20.25 4.18
N GLY A 218 25.31 19.20 3.82
CA GLY A 218 23.87 19.21 3.67
C GLY A 218 23.08 18.94 4.96
N VAL A 219 23.76 18.70 6.10
CA VAL A 219 23.10 18.41 7.39
C VAL A 219 22.96 19.70 8.20
N VAL A 220 21.73 19.98 8.66
CA VAL A 220 21.43 21.22 9.41
C VAL A 220 21.63 21.02 10.89
N ILE A 221 21.10 19.96 11.44
CA ILE A 221 21.13 19.64 12.88
C ILE A 221 21.47 18.16 13.06
N ILE A 222 22.32 17.87 14.04
CA ILE A 222 22.61 16.52 14.51
C ILE A 222 22.36 16.50 16.01
N ASP A 223 21.46 15.65 16.49
CA ASP A 223 21.30 15.40 17.91
C ASP A 223 22.43 14.49 18.45
N THR A 224 22.50 14.41 19.77
CA THR A 224 23.53 13.63 20.49
C THR A 224 23.53 12.16 20.09
N MET A 225 22.35 11.56 19.89
CA MET A 225 22.23 10.14 19.56
C MET A 225 22.70 9.87 18.12
N VAL A 226 22.32 10.73 17.19
CA VAL A 226 22.76 10.65 15.79
C VAL A 226 24.27 10.85 15.68
N ALA A 227 24.85 11.81 16.42
CA ALA A 227 26.30 11.98 16.49
C ALA A 227 26.99 10.69 16.92
N HIS A 228 26.55 10.05 18.01
CA HIS A 228 27.07 8.77 18.45
C HIS A 228 26.97 7.66 17.39
N ARG A 229 25.86 7.58 16.65
CA ARG A 229 25.71 6.58 15.58
C ARG A 229 26.66 6.81 14.43
N ILE A 230 26.83 8.07 13.98
CA ILE A 230 27.81 8.42 12.94
C ILE A 230 29.22 8.00 13.36
N PHE A 231 29.60 8.24 14.63
CA PHE A 231 30.90 7.81 15.14
C PHE A 231 31.05 6.30 15.21
N ASN A 232 29.98 5.57 15.55
CA ASN A 232 30.00 4.11 15.50
C ASN A 232 30.23 3.59 14.08
N ILE A 233 29.58 4.21 13.07
CA ILE A 233 29.81 3.89 11.65
C ILE A 233 31.29 4.10 11.31
N ILE A 234 31.85 5.25 11.65
CA ILE A 234 33.26 5.57 11.39
C ILE A 234 34.22 4.56 12.05
N ASN A 235 33.96 4.18 13.29
CA ASN A 235 34.77 3.19 13.99
C ASN A 235 34.63 1.79 13.35
N SER A 236 33.43 1.41 12.93
CA SER A 236 33.19 0.13 12.24
C SER A 236 33.88 0.08 10.87
N LEU A 237 33.83 1.18 10.10
CA LEU A 237 34.53 1.30 8.81
C LEU A 237 36.05 1.15 9.00
N ARG A 238 36.60 1.76 10.06
CA ARG A 238 38.04 1.61 10.39
C ARG A 238 38.42 0.17 10.69
N LEU A 239 37.55 -0.62 11.32
CA LEU A 239 37.78 -2.05 11.55
C LEU A 239 37.76 -2.86 10.23
N LEU A 240 37.03 -2.38 9.22
CA LEU A 240 37.02 -2.94 7.86
C LEU A 240 38.22 -2.48 7.02
N GLY A 241 39.08 -1.62 7.57
CA GLY A 241 40.21 -1.04 6.85
C GLY A 241 39.87 0.19 6.01
N VAL A 242 38.62 0.68 6.10
CA VAL A 242 38.19 1.91 5.38
C VAL A 242 38.46 3.14 6.22
N GLU A 243 39.26 4.04 5.71
CA GLU A 243 39.57 5.29 6.38
C GLU A 243 38.51 6.36 6.05
N THR A 244 37.83 6.91 7.05
CA THR A 244 36.81 7.93 6.86
C THR A 244 37.40 9.33 6.89
N ILE A 245 36.94 10.19 5.96
CA ILE A 245 37.27 11.60 5.86
C ILE A 245 35.98 12.39 6.03
N LEU A 246 35.85 13.18 7.08
CA LEU A 246 34.71 14.06 7.27
C LEU A 246 34.88 15.37 6.50
N SER A 247 33.87 15.77 5.73
CA SER A 247 33.85 17.05 5.04
C SER A 247 32.61 17.86 5.41
N GLY A 248 32.70 19.18 5.29
CA GLY A 248 31.56 20.07 5.47
C GLY A 248 31.01 20.15 6.91
N ILE A 249 31.86 19.94 7.92
CA ILE A 249 31.46 20.04 9.33
C ILE A 249 31.12 21.49 9.68
N ARG A 250 29.89 21.73 10.10
CA ARG A 250 29.44 23.03 10.60
C ARG A 250 29.85 23.25 12.05
N PRO A 251 30.00 24.53 12.48
CA PRO A 251 30.40 24.85 13.86
C PRO A 251 29.53 24.20 14.94
N GLU A 252 28.22 24.12 14.69
CA GLU A 252 27.25 23.53 15.61
C GLU A 252 27.50 22.03 15.82
N ILE A 253 27.83 21.32 14.74
CA ILE A 253 28.16 19.89 14.77
C ILE A 253 29.50 19.69 15.52
N ALA A 254 30.48 20.54 15.28
CA ALA A 254 31.77 20.48 15.96
C ALA A 254 31.66 20.76 17.46
N GLN A 255 30.81 21.70 17.88
CA GLN A 255 30.52 21.97 19.29
C GLN A 255 29.85 20.78 19.97
N THR A 256 28.82 20.20 19.35
CA THR A 256 28.12 19.01 19.86
C THR A 256 29.08 17.85 20.07
N ALA A 257 29.94 17.58 19.10
CA ALA A 257 30.93 16.52 19.20
C ALA A 257 31.95 16.75 20.33
N THR A 258 32.40 17.98 20.53
CA THR A 258 33.34 18.34 21.62
C THR A 258 32.67 18.17 22.98
N GLN A 259 31.42 18.60 23.14
CA GLN A 259 30.64 18.45 24.38
C GLN A 259 30.42 16.98 24.76
N LEU A 260 30.29 16.09 23.76
CA LEU A 260 30.15 14.68 23.95
C LEU A 260 31.46 13.93 24.26
N GLY A 261 32.57 14.63 24.31
CA GLY A 261 33.89 14.02 24.50
C GLY A 261 34.30 13.10 23.35
N ILE A 262 33.66 13.24 22.20
CA ILE A 262 33.97 12.44 21.02
C ILE A 262 35.24 13.00 20.41
N GLY A 263 36.39 12.40 20.72
CA GLY A 263 37.65 12.74 20.09
C GLY A 263 37.63 12.46 18.60
N PHE A 264 37.75 13.50 17.78
CA PHE A 264 37.85 13.36 16.31
C PHE A 264 39.21 12.75 15.95
N ASN A 265 39.36 11.46 16.11
CA ASN A 265 40.52 10.76 15.55
C ASN A 265 40.27 10.41 14.08
N VAL A 266 39.67 11.37 13.33
CA VAL A 266 39.25 11.27 11.93
C VAL A 266 39.79 12.41 11.15
N LYS A 267 40.26 12.16 9.93
CA LYS A 267 40.68 13.22 9.01
C LYS A 267 39.50 14.12 8.68
N THR A 268 39.69 15.44 8.71
CA THR A 268 38.66 16.43 8.42
C THR A 268 39.08 17.37 7.32
N THR A 269 38.13 17.82 6.51
CA THR A 269 38.28 18.87 5.51
C THR A 269 37.16 19.90 5.67
N HIS A 270 37.41 21.15 5.31
CA HIS A 270 36.42 22.21 5.45
C HIS A 270 35.27 22.10 4.40
N SER A 271 35.49 21.40 3.29
CA SER A 271 34.50 21.21 2.22
C SER A 271 34.75 19.94 1.43
N LEU A 272 33.70 19.46 0.75
CA LEU A 272 33.82 18.35 -0.18
C LEU A 272 34.85 18.62 -1.29
N LYS A 273 34.87 19.85 -1.82
CA LYS A 273 35.86 20.25 -2.83
C LYS A 273 37.29 20.01 -2.33
N ALA A 274 37.61 20.45 -1.12
CA ALA A 274 38.93 20.25 -0.53
C ALA A 274 39.26 18.77 -0.28
N ALA A 275 38.27 17.96 0.05
CA ALA A 275 38.46 16.51 0.16
C ALA A 275 38.79 15.87 -1.19
N VAL A 276 38.04 16.22 -2.25
CA VAL A 276 38.28 15.73 -3.60
C VAL A 276 39.65 16.13 -4.13
N GLU A 277 40.05 17.39 -3.98
CA GLU A 277 41.37 17.89 -4.39
C GLU A 277 42.51 17.17 -3.67
N ARG A 278 42.32 16.82 -2.40
CA ARG A 278 43.35 16.20 -1.58
C ARG A 278 43.50 14.69 -1.77
N TYR A 279 42.42 13.99 -2.02
CA TYR A 279 42.38 12.51 -2.01
C TYR A 279 42.14 11.89 -3.37
N ILE A 280 41.72 12.66 -4.38
CA ILE A 280 41.42 12.18 -5.73
C ILE A 280 42.32 12.79 -6.79
N LEU A 281 42.56 14.11 -6.74
CA LEU A 281 43.32 14.83 -7.79
C LEU A 281 44.82 14.94 -7.52
N LYS A 282 45.37 14.09 -6.66
CA LYS A 282 46.82 14.05 -6.39
C LYS A 282 47.60 13.54 -7.56
#